data_6eb511163e8bcbdb9907995c781b80a3
#
_entry.id   6eb511163e8bcbdb9907995c781b80a3
#
_cell.length_a   1.000
_cell.length_b   1.000
_cell.length_c   1.000
_cell.angle_alpha   90.00
_cell.angle_beta   90.00
_cell.angle_gamma   90.00
#
_symmetry.space_group_name_H-M   'P 1'
#
loop_
_entity.id
_entity.type
_entity.pdbx_description
1 polymer ?
#
loop_
_entity_poly.entity_id
_entity_poly.type
_entity_poly.pdbx_seq_one_letter_code
_entity_poly.pdbx_strand_id
1 'polypeptide(L)'
;MQKIYVAGHRGMVGGAILRQLKARGETNIATRTHAELDLTNQSAVRDFMQTERPDMVILAAAKVGGIHANSTYPADFIYENLMIECNVIHQAFSTGVKRLLQLGSSCIYPRKAAQPMREQALLTGTLEPTNEPYAVAKIAGIKMCESYNRQYGRDYRSVMPTNLYGAHDNFHPENSHVLPALIR
;
A
#
# COMPACT_ATOMS: atom_id res chain seq x y z
N MET A 1 -13.36 21.36 -5.65
CA MET A 1 -13.12 20.00 -6.18
C MET A 1 -12.08 19.34 -5.29
N GLN A 2 -12.33 18.11 -4.84
CA GLN A 2 -11.45 17.40 -3.93
C GLN A 2 -10.12 17.05 -4.60
N LYS A 3 -8.96 17.34 -3.95
CA LYS A 3 -7.65 16.91 -4.43
C LYS A 3 -7.34 15.50 -3.93
N ILE A 4 -7.04 14.58 -4.84
CA ILE A 4 -6.73 13.18 -4.53
C ILE A 4 -5.27 12.90 -4.87
N TYR A 5 -4.48 12.45 -3.89
CA TYR A 5 -3.14 11.95 -4.16
C TYR A 5 -3.17 10.42 -4.31
N VAL A 6 -2.65 9.92 -5.45
CA VAL A 6 -2.51 8.48 -5.72
C VAL A 6 -1.03 8.11 -5.69
N ALA A 7 -0.57 7.58 -4.56
CA ALA A 7 0.78 7.03 -4.42
C ALA A 7 0.85 5.67 -5.12
N GLY A 8 1.87 5.47 -5.97
CA GLY A 8 2.03 4.20 -6.72
C GLY A 8 1.20 4.11 -8.00
N HIS A 9 0.85 5.24 -8.61
CA HIS A 9 0.00 5.35 -9.81
C HIS A 9 0.53 4.63 -11.05
N ARG A 10 1.82 4.27 -11.10
CA ARG A 10 2.42 3.49 -12.21
C ARG A 10 2.32 1.98 -12.02
N GLY A 11 2.06 1.50 -10.82
CA GLY A 11 1.84 0.08 -10.54
C GLY A 11 0.46 -0.40 -11.03
N MET A 12 0.27 -1.71 -11.05
CA MET A 12 -0.96 -2.36 -11.50
C MET A 12 -2.21 -1.78 -10.83
N VAL A 13 -2.26 -1.79 -9.50
CA VAL A 13 -3.44 -1.33 -8.74
C VAL A 13 -3.59 0.19 -8.80
N GLY A 14 -2.50 0.93 -8.53
CA GLY A 14 -2.53 2.40 -8.56
C GLY A 14 -2.89 2.95 -9.95
N GLY A 15 -2.41 2.31 -11.01
CA GLY A 15 -2.77 2.65 -12.39
C GLY A 15 -4.24 2.36 -12.71
N ALA A 16 -4.78 1.24 -12.23
CA ALA A 16 -6.20 0.93 -12.36
C ALA A 16 -7.09 1.95 -11.63
N ILE A 17 -6.70 2.31 -10.40
CA ILE A 17 -7.40 3.35 -9.62
C ILE A 17 -7.36 4.68 -10.35
N LEU A 18 -6.21 5.10 -10.86
CA LEU A 18 -6.07 6.36 -11.60
C LEU A 18 -6.97 6.38 -12.85
N ARG A 19 -7.02 5.29 -13.62
CA ARG A 19 -7.93 5.17 -14.78
C ARG A 19 -9.40 5.32 -14.36
N GLN A 20 -9.81 4.66 -13.27
CA GLN A 20 -11.18 4.73 -12.78
C GLN A 20 -11.55 6.12 -12.24
N LEU A 21 -10.66 6.78 -11.53
CA LEU A 21 -10.89 8.17 -11.09
C LEU A 21 -11.11 9.10 -12.27
N LYS A 22 -10.23 9.04 -13.29
CA LYS A 22 -10.38 9.82 -14.52
C LYS A 22 -11.69 9.52 -15.27
N ALA A 23 -12.07 8.25 -15.38
CA ALA A 23 -13.32 7.83 -16.01
C ALA A 23 -14.58 8.34 -15.27
N ARG A 24 -14.45 8.62 -13.96
CA ARG A 24 -15.51 9.24 -13.14
C ARG A 24 -15.49 10.76 -13.16
N GLY A 25 -14.63 11.38 -13.97
CA GLY A 25 -14.55 12.83 -14.12
C GLY A 25 -13.69 13.52 -13.04
N GLU A 26 -12.95 12.77 -12.23
CA GLU A 26 -12.01 13.38 -11.28
C GLU A 26 -10.81 13.96 -12.04
N THR A 27 -10.61 15.26 -11.92
CA THR A 27 -9.54 15.98 -12.63
C THR A 27 -8.43 16.52 -11.71
N ASN A 28 -8.73 16.68 -10.41
CA ASN A 28 -7.76 17.21 -9.44
C ASN A 28 -7.01 16.05 -8.75
N ILE A 29 -6.14 15.36 -9.52
CA ILE A 29 -5.39 14.19 -9.07
C ILE A 29 -3.90 14.52 -9.07
N ALA A 30 -3.26 14.43 -7.92
CA ALA A 30 -1.81 14.48 -7.77
C ALA A 30 -1.20 13.08 -7.88
N THR A 31 -0.09 12.97 -8.60
CA THR A 31 0.72 11.75 -8.70
C THR A 31 2.20 12.12 -8.75
N ARG A 32 3.08 11.24 -8.26
CA ARG A 32 4.54 11.35 -8.41
C ARG A 32 5.12 9.99 -8.72
N THR A 33 6.08 9.95 -9.60
CA THR A 33 6.90 8.76 -9.84
C THR A 33 7.88 8.57 -8.69
N HIS A 34 8.49 7.39 -8.58
CA HIS A 34 9.51 7.14 -7.56
C HIS A 34 10.73 8.10 -7.71
N ALA A 35 11.12 8.43 -8.95
CA ALA A 35 12.20 9.38 -9.19
C ALA A 35 11.89 10.82 -8.77
N GLU A 36 10.62 11.21 -8.80
CA GLU A 36 10.15 12.55 -8.36
C GLU A 36 9.90 12.60 -6.86
N LEU A 37 9.51 11.49 -6.25
CA LEU A 37 9.20 11.38 -4.82
C LEU A 37 9.48 9.96 -4.33
N ASP A 38 10.61 9.78 -3.68
CA ASP A 38 10.92 8.57 -2.94
C ASP A 38 10.14 8.58 -1.60
N LEU A 39 9.17 7.68 -1.49
CA LEU A 39 8.31 7.59 -0.30
C LEU A 39 9.04 7.06 0.94
N THR A 40 10.24 6.50 0.80
CA THR A 40 11.09 6.14 1.93
C THR A 40 11.80 7.35 2.54
N ASN A 41 11.89 8.46 1.80
CA ASN A 41 12.48 9.71 2.28
C ASN A 41 11.43 10.56 3.02
N GLN A 42 11.51 10.55 4.35
CA GLN A 42 10.55 11.26 5.22
C GLN A 42 10.47 12.75 4.94
N SER A 43 11.59 13.43 4.71
CA SER A 43 11.59 14.88 4.46
C SER A 43 10.93 15.21 3.12
N ALA A 44 11.23 14.44 2.06
CA ALA A 44 10.61 14.62 0.77
C ALA A 44 9.09 14.41 0.82
N VAL A 45 8.62 13.38 1.53
CA VAL A 45 7.19 13.13 1.70
C VAL A 45 6.51 14.25 2.50
N ARG A 46 7.15 14.73 3.56
CA ARG A 46 6.64 15.88 4.33
C ARG A 46 6.48 17.11 3.45
N ASP A 47 7.51 17.48 2.72
CA ASP A 47 7.54 18.70 1.92
C ASP A 47 6.51 18.61 0.78
N PHE A 48 6.38 17.45 0.15
CA PHE A 48 5.34 17.16 -0.84
C PHE A 48 3.93 17.30 -0.25
N MET A 49 3.66 16.68 0.89
CA MET A 49 2.33 16.72 1.52
C MET A 49 1.97 18.14 1.99
N GLN A 50 2.94 18.92 2.47
CA GLN A 50 2.74 20.31 2.86
C GLN A 50 2.43 21.22 1.66
N THR A 51 3.05 20.95 0.51
CA THR A 51 2.85 21.72 -0.72
C THR A 51 1.53 21.36 -1.40
N GLU A 52 1.29 20.05 -1.60
CA GLU A 52 0.11 19.57 -2.35
C GLU A 52 -1.18 19.62 -1.54
N ARG A 53 -1.13 19.39 -0.24
CA ARG A 53 -2.27 19.36 0.70
C ARG A 53 -3.48 18.60 0.14
N PRO A 54 -3.35 17.32 -0.18
CA PRO A 54 -4.47 16.56 -0.71
C PRO A 54 -5.59 16.42 0.33
N ASP A 55 -6.84 16.37 -0.13
CA ASP A 55 -8.00 16.08 0.71
C ASP A 55 -8.14 14.58 1.00
N MET A 56 -7.63 13.74 0.09
CA MET A 56 -7.64 12.29 0.19
C MET A 56 -6.34 11.70 -0.34
N VAL A 57 -5.87 10.65 0.33
CA VAL A 57 -4.70 9.87 -0.10
C VAL A 57 -5.12 8.44 -0.40
N ILE A 58 -4.66 7.89 -1.52
CA ILE A 58 -4.76 6.48 -1.87
C ILE A 58 -3.34 5.93 -1.91
N LEU A 59 -2.98 5.11 -0.92
CA LEU A 59 -1.65 4.53 -0.79
C LEU A 59 -1.63 3.14 -1.44
N ALA A 60 -1.30 3.12 -2.74
CA ALA A 60 -1.10 1.92 -3.54
C ALA A 60 0.40 1.62 -3.80
N ALA A 61 1.29 2.47 -3.29
CA ALA A 61 2.73 2.25 -3.38
C ALA A 61 3.19 1.24 -2.34
N ALA A 62 3.98 0.28 -2.77
CA ALA A 62 4.63 -0.70 -1.91
C ALA A 62 5.78 -1.37 -2.68
N LYS A 63 6.78 -1.90 -1.96
CA LYS A 63 7.68 -2.90 -2.53
C LYS A 63 6.97 -4.25 -2.52
N VAL A 64 6.68 -4.78 -3.71
CA VAL A 64 5.94 -6.04 -3.89
C VAL A 64 6.74 -7.02 -4.75
N GLY A 65 6.50 -8.31 -4.57
CA GLY A 65 7.15 -9.36 -5.35
C GLY A 65 6.62 -10.73 -4.99
N GLY A 66 6.97 -11.73 -5.81
CA GLY A 66 6.65 -13.13 -5.57
C GLY A 66 7.37 -13.71 -4.35
N ILE A 67 7.14 -15.01 -4.09
CA ILE A 67 7.74 -15.73 -2.96
C ILE A 67 9.27 -15.67 -3.00
N HIS A 68 9.87 -15.85 -4.20
CA HIS A 68 11.32 -15.81 -4.36
C HIS A 68 11.90 -14.46 -3.91
N ALA A 69 11.34 -13.34 -4.39
CA ALA A 69 11.80 -12.01 -4.02
C ALA A 69 11.66 -11.75 -2.51
N ASN A 70 10.54 -12.12 -1.91
CA ASN A 70 10.32 -11.97 -0.46
C ASN A 70 11.33 -12.77 0.37
N SER A 71 11.63 -14.01 -0.05
CA SER A 71 12.60 -14.86 0.64
C SER A 71 14.05 -14.38 0.46
N THR A 72 14.36 -13.77 -0.69
CA THR A 72 15.73 -13.33 -1.01
C THR A 72 16.06 -11.97 -0.39
N TYR A 73 15.08 -11.06 -0.32
CA TYR A 73 15.28 -9.67 0.12
C TYR A 73 14.40 -9.28 1.34
N PRO A 74 14.34 -10.11 2.41
CA PRO A 74 13.41 -9.88 3.52
C PRO A 74 13.62 -8.53 4.22
N ALA A 75 14.86 -8.08 4.38
CA ALA A 75 15.18 -6.80 5.01
C ALA A 75 14.66 -5.61 4.19
N ASP A 76 14.83 -5.66 2.87
CA ASP A 76 14.32 -4.60 1.98
C ASP A 76 12.79 -4.55 2.02
N PHE A 77 12.14 -5.72 1.99
CA PHE A 77 10.67 -5.77 2.01
C PHE A 77 10.08 -5.19 3.29
N ILE A 78 10.63 -5.51 4.46
CA ILE A 78 10.13 -4.93 5.71
C ILE A 78 10.47 -3.45 5.81
N TYR A 79 11.73 -3.07 5.54
CA TYR A 79 12.19 -1.70 5.71
C TYR A 79 11.48 -0.72 4.78
N GLU A 80 11.50 -0.98 3.47
CA GLU A 80 10.93 -0.06 2.50
C GLU A 80 9.42 0.10 2.69
N ASN A 81 8.68 -1.00 2.94
CA ASN A 81 7.25 -0.91 3.16
C ASN A 81 6.90 -0.17 4.47
N LEU A 82 7.62 -0.42 5.56
CA LEU A 82 7.44 0.33 6.81
C LEU A 82 7.70 1.82 6.59
N MET A 83 8.79 2.19 5.92
CA MET A 83 9.10 3.59 5.66
C MET A 83 8.04 4.27 4.79
N ILE A 84 7.59 3.63 3.71
CA ILE A 84 6.53 4.15 2.84
C ILE A 84 5.25 4.40 3.66
N GLU A 85 4.81 3.42 4.42
CA GLU A 85 3.56 3.49 5.19
C GLU A 85 3.66 4.51 6.33
N CYS A 86 4.73 4.47 7.11
CA CYS A 86 4.96 5.42 8.20
C CYS A 86 5.01 6.86 7.68
N ASN A 87 5.77 7.12 6.62
CA ASN A 87 5.90 8.45 6.07
C ASN A 87 4.59 8.97 5.50
N VAL A 88 3.92 8.19 4.65
CA VAL A 88 2.69 8.65 3.99
C VAL A 88 1.54 8.81 4.98
N ILE A 89 1.30 7.83 5.85
CA ILE A 89 0.19 7.88 6.82
C ILE A 89 0.41 9.01 7.84
N HIS A 90 1.63 9.15 8.38
CA HIS A 90 1.92 10.20 9.35
C HIS A 90 1.86 11.60 8.72
N GLN A 91 2.44 11.79 7.54
CA GLN A 91 2.41 13.10 6.89
C GLN A 91 1.00 13.46 6.39
N ALA A 92 0.19 12.49 5.95
CA ALA A 92 -1.22 12.73 5.68
C ALA A 92 -1.95 13.28 6.93
N PHE A 93 -1.71 12.69 8.10
CA PHE A 93 -2.25 13.20 9.36
C PHE A 93 -1.75 14.62 9.67
N SER A 94 -0.43 14.83 9.62
CA SER A 94 0.22 16.10 10.00
C SER A 94 -0.21 17.27 9.11
N THR A 95 -0.59 17.02 7.87
CA THR A 95 -1.07 18.04 6.91
C THR A 95 -2.59 18.16 6.87
N GLY A 96 -3.30 17.43 7.73
CA GLY A 96 -4.75 17.58 7.90
C GLY A 96 -5.60 16.76 6.93
N VAL A 97 -5.01 15.81 6.19
CA VAL A 97 -5.76 14.86 5.35
C VAL A 97 -6.79 14.12 6.19
N LYS A 98 -8.05 14.17 5.77
CA LYS A 98 -9.15 13.55 6.52
C LYS A 98 -9.40 12.10 6.12
N ARG A 99 -9.15 11.74 4.85
CA ARG A 99 -9.43 10.41 4.30
C ARG A 99 -8.18 9.79 3.68
N LEU A 100 -7.93 8.55 4.04
CA LEU A 100 -6.84 7.77 3.47
C LEU A 100 -7.32 6.35 3.21
N LEU A 101 -6.94 5.79 2.06
CA LEU A 101 -7.12 4.38 1.72
C LEU A 101 -5.75 3.71 1.65
N GLN A 102 -5.50 2.78 2.58
CA GLN A 102 -4.32 1.92 2.64
C GLN A 102 -4.60 0.61 1.93
N LEU A 103 -3.72 0.18 1.04
CA LEU A 103 -3.78 -1.18 0.50
C LEU A 103 -2.97 -2.13 1.40
N GLY A 104 -3.68 -3.00 2.10
CA GLY A 104 -3.12 -4.14 2.80
C GLY A 104 -2.82 -5.30 1.83
N SER A 105 -2.84 -6.51 2.34
CA SER A 105 -2.63 -7.75 1.58
C SER A 105 -3.25 -8.93 2.31
N SER A 106 -3.68 -9.95 1.62
CA SER A 106 -4.18 -11.18 2.25
C SER A 106 -3.10 -11.97 3.01
N CYS A 107 -1.81 -11.72 2.76
CA CYS A 107 -0.70 -12.36 3.49
C CYS A 107 -0.60 -11.97 4.97
N ILE A 108 -1.34 -10.93 5.40
CA ILE A 108 -1.40 -10.51 6.81
C ILE A 108 -2.12 -11.51 7.72
N TYR A 109 -2.90 -12.42 7.13
CA TYR A 109 -3.63 -13.43 7.90
C TYR A 109 -2.74 -14.61 8.28
N PRO A 110 -3.06 -15.28 9.39
CA PRO A 110 -2.32 -16.48 9.79
C PRO A 110 -2.30 -17.52 8.69
N ARG A 111 -1.16 -18.21 8.53
CA ARG A 111 -0.98 -19.30 7.56
C ARG A 111 -2.07 -20.37 7.63
N LYS A 112 -2.56 -20.67 8.84
CA LYS A 112 -3.61 -21.66 9.10
C LYS A 112 -4.96 -21.03 9.45
N ALA A 113 -5.25 -19.83 8.95
CA ALA A 113 -6.54 -19.20 9.17
C ALA A 113 -7.68 -20.07 8.61
N ALA A 114 -8.80 -20.12 9.33
CA ALA A 114 -10.00 -20.80 8.86
C ALA A 114 -10.54 -20.17 7.56
N GLN A 115 -11.14 -21.02 6.71
CA GLN A 115 -11.75 -20.57 5.46
C GLN A 115 -13.28 -20.63 5.59
N PRO A 116 -13.97 -19.56 5.07
CA PRO A 116 -13.45 -18.33 4.51
C PRO A 116 -12.78 -17.44 5.57
N MET A 117 -11.66 -16.82 5.22
CA MET A 117 -10.96 -15.92 6.11
C MET A 117 -11.82 -14.69 6.48
N ARG A 118 -11.81 -14.35 7.75
CA ARG A 118 -12.51 -13.16 8.29
C ARG A 118 -11.50 -12.12 8.78
N GLU A 119 -11.87 -10.86 8.78
CA GLU A 119 -11.00 -9.75 9.23
C GLU A 119 -10.50 -9.95 10.67
N GLN A 120 -11.32 -10.55 11.54
CA GLN A 120 -10.97 -10.84 12.94
C GLN A 120 -9.85 -11.89 13.10
N ALA A 121 -9.48 -12.61 12.03
CA ALA A 121 -8.35 -13.54 12.06
C ALA A 121 -6.98 -12.82 12.08
N LEU A 122 -6.95 -11.51 11.85
CA LEU A 122 -5.72 -10.72 11.93
C LEU A 122 -5.06 -10.88 13.31
N LEU A 123 -3.76 -11.21 13.34
CA LEU A 123 -2.95 -11.40 14.55
C LEU A 123 -3.39 -12.55 15.48
N THR A 124 -4.14 -13.53 14.99
CA THR A 124 -4.57 -14.70 15.80
C THR A 124 -3.65 -15.90 15.67
N GLY A 125 -2.59 -15.82 14.89
CA GLY A 125 -1.63 -16.92 14.70
C GLY A 125 -0.40 -16.49 13.90
N THR A 126 0.49 -17.46 13.63
CA THR A 126 1.74 -17.25 12.90
C THR A 126 1.50 -17.00 11.41
N LEU A 127 2.27 -16.08 10.85
CA LEU A 127 2.26 -15.73 9.43
C LEU A 127 2.96 -16.80 8.58
N GLU A 128 2.83 -16.69 7.25
CA GLU A 128 3.62 -17.48 6.31
C GLU A 128 5.08 -17.00 6.34
N PRO A 129 6.06 -17.86 6.72
CA PRO A 129 7.45 -17.44 6.92
C PRO A 129 8.10 -16.79 5.70
N THR A 130 7.72 -17.21 4.48
CA THR A 130 8.35 -16.73 3.24
C THR A 130 8.04 -15.26 2.92
N ASN A 131 6.96 -14.72 3.45
CA ASN A 131 6.55 -13.33 3.25
C ASN A 131 6.24 -12.59 4.57
N GLU A 132 6.61 -13.16 5.70
CA GLU A 132 6.37 -12.57 7.02
C GLU A 132 6.88 -11.13 7.14
N PRO A 133 8.11 -10.76 6.68
CA PRO A 133 8.60 -9.39 6.75
C PRO A 133 7.69 -8.38 6.04
N TYR A 134 7.20 -8.71 4.85
CA TYR A 134 6.23 -7.90 4.12
C TYR A 134 4.88 -7.84 4.86
N ALA A 135 4.38 -8.97 5.34
CA ALA A 135 3.13 -9.05 6.06
C ALA A 135 3.14 -8.22 7.34
N VAL A 136 4.25 -8.25 8.11
CA VAL A 136 4.45 -7.43 9.31
C VAL A 136 4.38 -5.95 8.98
N ALA A 137 5.03 -5.51 7.92
CA ALA A 137 4.95 -4.11 7.48
C ALA A 137 3.49 -3.73 7.15
N LYS A 138 2.77 -4.55 6.39
CA LYS A 138 1.36 -4.30 6.05
C LYS A 138 0.45 -4.26 7.28
N ILE A 139 0.67 -5.13 8.25
CA ILE A 139 -0.05 -5.10 9.53
C ILE A 139 0.23 -3.78 10.27
N ALA A 140 1.48 -3.32 10.29
CA ALA A 140 1.83 -2.07 10.94
C ALA A 140 1.08 -0.87 10.32
N GLY A 141 1.01 -0.77 8.99
CA GLY A 141 0.25 0.27 8.30
C GLY A 141 -1.24 0.24 8.63
N ILE A 142 -1.85 -0.95 8.68
CA ILE A 142 -3.25 -1.13 9.10
C ILE A 142 -3.44 -0.63 10.54
N LYS A 143 -2.56 -1.03 11.47
CA LYS A 143 -2.63 -0.62 12.87
C LYS A 143 -2.36 0.88 13.06
N MET A 144 -1.55 1.48 12.22
CA MET A 144 -1.41 2.94 12.17
C MET A 144 -2.73 3.60 11.79
N CYS A 145 -3.38 3.18 10.71
CA CYS A 145 -4.68 3.73 10.29
C CYS A 145 -5.73 3.62 11.41
N GLU A 146 -5.86 2.44 12.02
CA GLU A 146 -6.78 2.21 13.16
C GLU A 146 -6.46 3.15 14.34
N SER A 147 -5.17 3.34 14.64
CA SER A 147 -4.73 4.18 15.76
C SER A 147 -5.04 5.66 15.52
N TYR A 148 -4.79 6.17 14.31
CA TYR A 148 -5.14 7.54 13.94
C TYR A 148 -6.66 7.77 13.92
N ASN A 149 -7.45 6.78 13.50
CA ASN A 149 -8.91 6.85 13.56
C ASN A 149 -9.39 6.95 15.02
N ARG A 150 -8.90 6.07 15.90
CA ARG A 150 -9.31 6.03 17.31
C ARG A 150 -8.88 7.27 18.09
N GLN A 151 -7.65 7.73 17.86
CA GLN A 151 -7.09 8.82 18.66
C GLN A 151 -7.51 10.21 18.17
N TYR A 152 -7.65 10.37 16.83
CA TYR A 152 -7.82 11.69 16.22
C TYR A 152 -9.08 11.81 15.35
N GLY A 153 -9.95 10.80 15.32
CA GLY A 153 -11.19 10.85 14.53
C GLY A 153 -10.97 10.94 13.03
N ARG A 154 -9.94 10.29 12.50
CA ARG A 154 -9.68 10.24 11.05
C ARG A 154 -10.56 9.19 10.37
N ASP A 155 -10.70 9.26 9.04
CA ASP A 155 -11.33 8.23 8.20
C ASP A 155 -10.22 7.56 7.34
N TYR A 156 -9.34 6.82 8.00
CA TYR A 156 -8.26 6.07 7.38
C TYR A 156 -8.68 4.60 7.30
N ARG A 157 -8.92 4.14 6.07
CA ARG A 157 -9.44 2.79 5.81
C ARG A 157 -8.36 1.92 5.21
N SER A 158 -8.39 0.64 5.56
CA SER A 158 -7.52 -0.37 4.96
C SER A 158 -8.37 -1.40 4.23
N VAL A 159 -7.94 -1.80 3.04
CA VAL A 159 -8.57 -2.87 2.27
C VAL A 159 -7.55 -3.98 2.02
N MET A 160 -7.98 -5.23 2.08
CA MET A 160 -7.16 -6.41 1.88
C MET A 160 -7.46 -7.05 0.52
N PRO A 161 -6.80 -6.59 -0.54
CA PRO A 161 -6.92 -7.26 -1.83
C PRO A 161 -6.33 -8.67 -1.73
N THR A 162 -6.96 -9.61 -2.41
CA THR A 162 -6.39 -10.93 -2.66
C THR A 162 -5.33 -10.85 -3.76
N ASN A 163 -4.91 -11.97 -4.34
CA ASN A 163 -3.98 -11.94 -5.47
C ASN A 163 -4.64 -11.26 -6.67
N LEU A 164 -4.09 -10.12 -7.04
CA LEU A 164 -4.55 -9.32 -8.18
C LEU A 164 -3.68 -9.60 -9.40
N TYR A 165 -4.21 -9.39 -10.58
CA TYR A 165 -3.51 -9.44 -11.85
C TYR A 165 -4.10 -8.40 -12.81
N GLY A 166 -3.34 -7.97 -13.79
CA GLY A 166 -3.85 -7.01 -14.77
C GLY A 166 -2.76 -6.24 -15.51
N ALA A 167 -3.18 -5.21 -16.22
CA ALA A 167 -2.26 -4.33 -16.95
C ALA A 167 -1.27 -3.65 -16.01
N HIS A 168 -0.01 -3.57 -16.44
CA HIS A 168 1.13 -3.04 -15.67
C HIS A 168 1.56 -3.92 -14.48
N ASP A 169 1.23 -5.22 -14.51
CA ASP A 169 1.79 -6.18 -13.57
C ASP A 169 3.29 -6.40 -13.82
N ASN A 170 3.96 -7.02 -12.86
CA ASN A 170 5.37 -7.37 -12.97
C ASN A 170 5.52 -8.74 -13.65
N PHE A 171 6.11 -8.77 -14.85
CA PHE A 171 6.36 -10.00 -15.61
C PHE A 171 7.82 -10.49 -15.52
N HIS A 172 8.56 -10.08 -14.48
CA HIS A 172 9.95 -10.51 -14.29
C HIS A 172 10.03 -12.03 -14.07
N PRO A 173 10.99 -12.76 -14.67
CA PRO A 173 11.08 -14.23 -14.60
C PRO A 173 11.02 -14.81 -13.21
N GLU A 174 11.74 -14.21 -12.27
CA GLU A 174 11.97 -14.76 -10.92
C GLU A 174 11.19 -14.01 -9.82
N ASN A 175 10.88 -12.71 -10.04
CA ASN A 175 10.35 -11.85 -9.00
C ASN A 175 8.84 -11.55 -9.16
N SER A 176 8.20 -12.06 -10.21
CA SER A 176 6.76 -11.88 -10.44
C SER A 176 5.91 -12.83 -9.62
N HIS A 177 4.62 -12.50 -9.53
CA HIS A 177 3.62 -13.45 -9.02
C HIS A 177 3.37 -14.59 -10.01
N VAL A 178 2.71 -15.66 -9.54
CA VAL A 178 2.51 -16.91 -10.32
C VAL A 178 1.82 -16.65 -11.67
N LEU A 179 0.72 -15.90 -11.69
CA LEU A 179 -0.04 -15.69 -12.92
C LEU A 179 0.75 -14.94 -14.01
N PRO A 180 1.38 -13.78 -13.74
CA PRO A 180 2.20 -13.10 -14.74
C PRO A 180 3.42 -13.93 -15.15
N ALA A 181 3.99 -14.77 -14.28
CA ALA A 181 5.06 -15.68 -14.63
C ALA A 181 4.62 -16.77 -15.64
N LEU A 182 3.36 -17.23 -15.56
CA LEU A 182 2.80 -18.24 -16.46
C LEU A 182 2.34 -17.67 -17.82
N ILE A 183 2.01 -16.39 -17.90
CA ILE A 183 1.56 -15.71 -19.14
C ILE A 183 2.74 -15.34 -20.04
N ARG A 184 3.91 -15.21 -19.53
CA ARG A 184 5.15 -14.85 -20.22
C ARG A 184 5.68 -15.94 -21.19
#